data_a73ba309f39f7df29dd6bda1d42ce314
#
_entry.id   a73ba309f39f7df29dd6bda1d42ce314
#
_cell.length_a   1.000
_cell.length_b   1.000
_cell.length_c   1.000
_cell.angle_alpha   90.00
_cell.angle_beta   90.00
_cell.angle_gamma   90.00
#
_symmetry.space_group_name_H-M   'P 1'
#
loop_
_entity.id
_entity.type
_entity.pdbx_description
1 polymer ?
#
loop_
_entity_poly.entity_id
_entity_poly.type
_entity_poly.pdbx_seq_one_letter_code
_entity_poly.pdbx_strand_id
1 'polypeptide(L)'
;MKKLMTTAIAAATLAACSPVDPTYSSFFSEAGSTLDTGDFGEATTNNRLVQTGQIDYTVNLARRFAADVDSTVNFAFDSTVLNSDAQATLMRQADWIKQFPEVRFKVYGHTDLVGSQAYNRGLGLRRAQAVVRFLVAQGVDRGRLEAVASFGETQPLIVTEGRERRNRRTVTEVSGFVERHPTLLNGKYAEVIFREYVAGATAPRRVGATTIGGSE
;
A
#
# COMPACT_ATOMS: atom_id res chain seq x y z
N MET A 1 65.38 -17.71 -14.30
CA MET A 1 64.48 -18.75 -13.79
C MET A 1 64.24 -18.61 -12.27
N LYS A 2 65.17 -18.25 -11.42
CA LYS A 2 64.98 -18.11 -9.94
C LYS A 2 64.01 -16.94 -9.52
N LYS A 3 63.91 -15.87 -10.32
CA LYS A 3 63.00 -14.74 -10.01
C LYS A 3 61.54 -15.00 -10.35
N LEU A 4 61.23 -15.92 -11.28
CA LEU A 4 59.89 -16.33 -11.59
C LEU A 4 59.25 -17.28 -10.57
N MET A 5 60.09 -18.02 -9.89
CA MET A 5 59.60 -18.97 -8.86
C MET A 5 59.23 -18.30 -7.56
N THR A 6 59.88 -17.18 -7.21
CA THR A 6 59.56 -16.41 -6.00
C THR A 6 58.25 -15.60 -6.14
N THR A 7 57.91 -15.13 -7.33
CA THR A 7 56.63 -14.47 -7.59
C THR A 7 55.44 -15.41 -7.59
N ALA A 8 55.61 -16.66 -7.99
CA ALA A 8 54.55 -17.66 -7.96
C ALA A 8 54.18 -18.11 -6.53
N ILE A 9 55.15 -18.13 -5.61
CA ILE A 9 54.92 -18.49 -4.19
C ILE A 9 54.23 -17.34 -3.45
N ALA A 10 54.52 -16.08 -3.76
CA ALA A 10 53.87 -14.91 -3.16
C ALA A 10 52.37 -14.76 -3.60
N ALA A 11 52.02 -15.21 -4.81
CA ALA A 11 50.63 -15.18 -5.30
C ALA A 11 49.75 -16.29 -4.70
N ALA A 12 50.35 -17.41 -4.27
CA ALA A 12 49.57 -18.52 -3.67
C ALA A 12 49.13 -18.28 -2.23
N THR A 13 49.75 -17.31 -1.52
CA THR A 13 49.38 -17.01 -0.11
C THR A 13 48.19 -16.04 0.02
N LEU A 14 47.76 -15.38 -1.06
CA LEU A 14 46.61 -14.49 -1.08
C LEU A 14 45.27 -15.21 -1.33
N ALA A 15 45.27 -16.49 -1.68
CA ALA A 15 44.07 -17.26 -1.95
C ALA A 15 43.47 -17.98 -0.72
N ALA A 16 43.97 -17.71 0.47
CA ALA A 16 43.51 -18.30 1.72
C ALA A 16 42.44 -17.45 2.44
N CYS A 17 41.60 -16.71 1.70
CA CYS A 17 40.31 -16.29 2.23
C CYS A 17 39.33 -17.44 2.02
N SER A 18 39.37 -18.42 2.94
CA SER A 18 38.30 -19.39 3.04
C SER A 18 36.98 -18.70 3.23
N PRO A 19 35.90 -19.10 2.56
CA PRO A 19 34.57 -18.62 2.93
C PRO A 19 34.38 -18.89 4.42
N VAL A 20 34.06 -17.83 5.16
CA VAL A 20 33.79 -17.95 6.62
C VAL A 20 32.71 -19.01 6.77
N ASP A 21 33.01 -20.04 7.58
CA ASP A 21 32.06 -21.10 7.88
C ASP A 21 30.74 -20.44 8.36
N PRO A 22 29.60 -20.76 7.72
CA PRO A 22 28.32 -20.17 8.09
C PRO A 22 27.98 -20.40 9.57
N THR A 23 28.48 -21.47 10.17
CA THR A 23 28.32 -21.76 11.60
C THR A 23 29.08 -20.75 12.47
N TYR A 24 30.28 -20.33 12.03
CA TYR A 24 31.09 -19.35 12.75
C TYR A 24 30.50 -17.94 12.64
N SER A 25 30.02 -17.57 11.46
CA SER A 25 29.38 -16.27 11.28
C SER A 25 28.07 -16.13 12.06
N SER A 26 27.29 -17.22 12.22
CA SER A 26 26.06 -17.20 13.02
C SER A 26 26.34 -17.11 14.53
N PHE A 27 27.46 -17.67 15.02
CA PHE A 27 27.80 -17.62 16.43
C PHE A 27 28.24 -16.22 16.87
N PHE A 28 28.92 -15.47 16.01
CA PHE A 28 29.36 -14.10 16.28
C PHE A 28 28.41 -13.02 15.74
N SER A 29 27.30 -13.39 15.13
CA SER A 29 26.29 -12.44 14.74
C SER A 29 25.56 -11.90 15.97
N GLU A 30 25.17 -10.63 15.91
CA GLU A 30 24.39 -10.00 16.98
C GLU A 30 23.12 -10.84 17.28
N ALA A 31 22.81 -11.04 18.57
CA ALA A 31 21.67 -11.85 18.97
C ALA A 31 20.38 -11.27 18.34
N GLY A 32 19.71 -12.07 17.52
CA GLY A 32 18.52 -11.68 16.79
C GLY A 32 18.75 -11.33 15.32
N SER A 33 20.00 -11.24 14.83
CA SER A 33 20.29 -10.90 13.43
C SER A 33 19.78 -11.95 12.42
N THR A 34 19.64 -13.19 12.86
CA THR A 34 19.11 -14.29 12.04
C THR A 34 17.59 -14.44 12.13
N LEU A 35 16.93 -13.65 12.98
CA LEU A 35 15.48 -13.65 13.14
C LEU A 35 14.80 -12.64 12.20
N ASP A 36 15.59 -11.87 11.46
CA ASP A 36 15.07 -10.90 10.51
C ASP A 36 14.55 -11.61 9.24
N THR A 37 13.37 -12.13 9.33
CA THR A 37 12.54 -12.51 8.17
C THR A 37 11.66 -11.36 7.71
N GLY A 38 12.04 -10.12 8.02
CA GLY A 38 11.48 -8.92 7.41
C GLY A 38 10.39 -8.20 8.20
N ASP A 39 9.74 -8.83 9.17
CA ASP A 39 8.56 -8.22 9.81
C ASP A 39 8.78 -7.85 11.31
N PHE A 40 9.83 -8.39 11.95
CA PHE A 40 10.09 -8.09 13.36
C PHE A 40 10.75 -6.73 13.54
N GLY A 41 10.08 -5.85 14.22
CA GLY A 41 10.55 -4.48 14.46
C GLY A 41 10.11 -3.45 13.40
N GLU A 42 9.42 -3.84 12.33
CA GLU A 42 8.90 -2.91 11.33
C GLU A 42 7.99 -1.85 11.94
N ALA A 43 7.10 -2.23 12.86
CA ALA A 43 6.22 -1.28 13.55
C ALA A 43 7.03 -0.21 14.31
N THR A 44 8.10 -0.61 15.02
CA THR A 44 8.97 0.32 15.76
C THR A 44 9.77 1.20 14.80
N THR A 45 10.30 0.61 13.74
CA THR A 45 11.06 1.34 12.70
C THR A 45 10.15 2.32 11.98
N ASN A 46 8.96 1.91 11.59
CA ASN A 46 7.98 2.76 10.94
C ASN A 46 7.55 3.93 11.84
N ASN A 47 7.26 3.67 13.12
CA ASN A 47 6.94 4.71 14.09
C ASN A 47 8.08 5.70 14.25
N ARG A 48 9.34 5.24 14.33
CA ARG A 48 10.52 6.11 14.40
C ARG A 48 10.65 6.96 13.14
N LEU A 49 10.49 6.38 11.97
CA LEU A 49 10.57 7.09 10.69
C LEU A 49 9.47 8.14 10.54
N VAL A 50 8.26 7.84 11.01
CA VAL A 50 7.15 8.81 11.07
C VAL A 50 7.45 9.93 12.05
N GLN A 51 7.93 9.63 13.28
CA GLN A 51 8.24 10.63 14.30
C GLN A 51 9.41 11.53 13.91
N THR A 52 10.37 11.00 13.15
CA THR A 52 11.51 11.77 12.62
C THR A 52 11.18 12.52 11.32
N GLY A 53 9.95 12.40 10.81
CA GLY A 53 9.54 13.02 9.55
C GLY A 53 10.18 12.40 8.30
N GLN A 54 10.80 11.24 8.41
CA GLN A 54 11.44 10.55 7.28
C GLN A 54 10.41 9.81 6.41
N ILE A 55 9.26 9.44 6.97
CA ILE A 55 8.14 8.87 6.23
C ILE A 55 6.90 9.71 6.51
N ASP A 56 6.25 10.15 5.45
CA ASP A 56 4.93 10.75 5.56
C ASP A 56 3.91 9.64 5.87
N TYR A 57 3.30 9.74 7.04
CA TYR A 57 2.28 8.79 7.50
C TYR A 57 1.08 8.73 6.53
N THR A 58 0.74 9.83 5.88
CA THR A 58 -0.31 9.87 4.85
C THR A 58 0.02 8.97 3.67
N VAL A 59 1.28 9.02 3.20
CA VAL A 59 1.76 8.16 2.10
C VAL A 59 1.69 6.69 2.50
N ASN A 60 2.03 6.39 3.75
CA ASN A 60 1.96 5.02 4.26
C ASN A 60 0.52 4.50 4.31
N LEU A 61 -0.43 5.29 4.84
CA LEU A 61 -1.85 4.93 4.85
C LEU A 61 -2.45 4.80 3.45
N ALA A 62 -2.05 5.66 2.51
CA ALA A 62 -2.50 5.55 1.12
C ALA A 62 -2.02 4.25 0.45
N ARG A 63 -0.75 3.86 0.70
CA ARG A 63 -0.21 2.57 0.24
C ARG A 63 -0.94 1.39 0.87
N ARG A 64 -1.18 1.45 2.15
CA ARG A 64 -1.89 0.41 2.89
C ARG A 64 -3.33 0.28 2.38
N PHE A 65 -4.05 1.38 2.19
CA PHE A 65 -5.38 1.35 1.57
C PHE A 65 -5.36 0.63 0.22
N ALA A 66 -4.41 0.98 -0.65
CA ALA A 66 -4.28 0.38 -1.97
C ALA A 66 -3.87 -1.12 -1.93
N ALA A 67 -3.19 -1.57 -0.86
CA ALA A 67 -2.82 -2.97 -0.66
C ALA A 67 -3.97 -3.80 -0.07
N ASP A 68 -4.72 -3.23 0.87
CA ASP A 68 -5.74 -3.95 1.62
C ASP A 68 -7.08 -4.01 0.86
N VAL A 69 -7.38 -2.96 0.07
CA VAL A 69 -8.69 -2.79 -0.57
C VAL A 69 -8.53 -2.32 -2.00
N ASP A 70 -9.31 -2.90 -2.91
CA ASP A 70 -9.39 -2.38 -4.27
C ASP A 70 -9.94 -0.94 -4.26
N SER A 71 -9.11 0.01 -4.66
CA SER A 71 -9.44 1.44 -4.69
C SER A 71 -10.34 1.82 -5.87
N THR A 72 -10.54 0.89 -6.82
CA THR A 72 -11.19 1.15 -8.10
C THR A 72 -12.51 0.41 -8.23
N VAL A 73 -13.55 1.09 -8.69
CA VAL A 73 -14.81 0.47 -9.11
C VAL A 73 -15.16 0.84 -10.54
N ASN A 74 -15.68 -0.13 -11.31
CA ASN A 74 -16.01 0.03 -12.71
C ASN A 74 -17.52 0.22 -12.94
N PHE A 75 -17.84 0.94 -14.02
CA PHE A 75 -19.22 1.23 -14.42
C PHE A 75 -19.58 0.65 -15.78
N ALA A 76 -20.86 0.38 -15.96
CA ALA A 76 -21.41 0.09 -17.28
C ALA A 76 -21.30 1.32 -18.21
N PHE A 77 -21.42 1.08 -19.51
CA PHE A 77 -21.41 2.16 -20.50
C PHE A 77 -22.57 3.12 -20.23
N ASP A 78 -22.25 4.41 -20.27
CA ASP A 78 -23.20 5.52 -20.06
C ASP A 78 -24.06 5.37 -18.78
N SER A 79 -23.49 4.78 -17.74
CA SER A 79 -24.22 4.49 -16.50
C SER A 79 -23.46 5.04 -15.29
N THR A 80 -24.24 5.40 -14.28
CA THR A 80 -23.81 5.78 -12.93
C THR A 80 -24.27 4.77 -11.87
N VAL A 81 -24.88 3.67 -12.30
CA VAL A 81 -25.40 2.64 -11.41
C VAL A 81 -24.27 1.77 -10.90
N LEU A 82 -24.24 1.56 -9.60
CA LEU A 82 -23.31 0.66 -8.92
C LEU A 82 -23.88 -0.76 -9.00
N ASN A 83 -23.19 -1.64 -9.73
CA ASN A 83 -23.53 -3.06 -9.76
C ASN A 83 -23.11 -3.76 -8.44
N SER A 84 -23.48 -5.02 -8.28
CA SER A 84 -23.16 -5.82 -7.08
C SER A 84 -21.69 -5.84 -6.73
N ASP A 85 -20.81 -6.00 -7.73
CA ASP A 85 -19.35 -6.06 -7.53
C ASP A 85 -18.80 -4.71 -7.05
N ALA A 86 -19.27 -3.61 -7.66
CA ALA A 86 -18.92 -2.26 -7.23
C ALA A 86 -19.39 -1.99 -5.80
N GLN A 87 -20.61 -2.40 -5.44
CA GLN A 87 -21.12 -2.26 -4.09
C GLN A 87 -20.32 -3.07 -3.08
N ALA A 88 -19.96 -4.32 -3.39
CA ALA A 88 -19.14 -5.16 -2.56
C ALA A 88 -17.74 -4.55 -2.33
N THR A 89 -17.12 -3.99 -3.37
CA THR A 89 -15.83 -3.28 -3.25
C THR A 89 -15.99 -2.03 -2.39
N LEU A 90 -17.02 -1.23 -2.60
CA LEU A 90 -17.27 -0.02 -1.82
C LEU A 90 -17.60 -0.31 -0.35
N MET A 91 -18.25 -1.43 -0.05
CA MET A 91 -18.43 -1.87 1.35
C MET A 91 -17.09 -2.11 2.03
N ARG A 92 -16.17 -2.85 1.38
CA ARG A 92 -14.81 -3.05 1.91
C ARG A 92 -14.05 -1.72 2.09
N GLN A 93 -14.17 -0.81 1.12
CA GLN A 93 -13.59 0.53 1.25
C GLN A 93 -14.18 1.28 2.45
N ALA A 94 -15.50 1.27 2.62
CA ALA A 94 -16.17 1.92 3.74
C ALA A 94 -15.73 1.33 5.08
N ASP A 95 -15.63 0.01 5.18
CA ASP A 95 -15.21 -0.67 6.41
C ASP A 95 -13.75 -0.32 6.75
N TRP A 96 -12.87 -0.30 5.75
CA TRP A 96 -11.49 0.14 5.95
C TRP A 96 -11.42 1.61 6.38
N ILE A 97 -12.11 2.50 5.68
CA ILE A 97 -12.14 3.93 6.01
C ILE A 97 -12.66 4.15 7.44
N LYS A 98 -13.66 3.41 7.90
CA LYS A 98 -14.18 3.53 9.27
C LYS A 98 -13.19 3.11 10.35
N GLN A 99 -12.29 2.16 10.06
CA GLN A 99 -11.24 1.73 10.98
C GLN A 99 -10.20 2.83 11.23
N PHE A 100 -10.04 3.79 10.31
CA PHE A 100 -9.08 4.89 10.40
C PHE A 100 -9.82 6.23 10.42
N PRO A 101 -10.35 6.65 11.58
CA PRO A 101 -11.21 7.85 11.69
C PRO A 101 -10.49 9.15 11.33
N GLU A 102 -9.17 9.16 11.39
CA GLU A 102 -8.31 10.29 11.03
C GLU A 102 -8.17 10.51 9.52
N VAL A 103 -8.46 9.50 8.70
CA VAL A 103 -8.21 9.52 7.25
C VAL A 103 -9.22 10.39 6.52
N ARG A 104 -8.71 11.26 5.65
CA ARG A 104 -9.47 11.94 4.58
C ARG A 104 -9.35 11.20 3.27
N PHE A 105 -10.34 11.33 2.42
CA PHE A 105 -10.36 10.68 1.13
C PHE A 105 -10.86 11.58 0.01
N LYS A 106 -10.45 11.27 -1.22
CA LYS A 106 -10.88 11.89 -2.47
C LYS A 106 -11.49 10.83 -3.36
N VAL A 107 -12.44 11.23 -4.19
CA VAL A 107 -13.06 10.33 -5.18
C VAL A 107 -12.98 10.97 -6.56
N TYR A 108 -12.38 10.27 -7.50
CA TYR A 108 -12.20 10.70 -8.88
C TYR A 108 -13.01 9.85 -9.84
N GLY A 109 -13.69 10.50 -10.78
CA GLY A 109 -14.45 9.82 -11.83
C GLY A 109 -13.75 9.90 -13.18
N HIS A 110 -13.75 8.78 -13.90
CA HIS A 110 -13.20 8.62 -15.24
C HIS A 110 -14.23 8.01 -16.18
N THR A 111 -14.06 8.28 -17.48
CA THR A 111 -14.87 7.73 -18.56
C THR A 111 -13.99 7.13 -19.65
N ASP A 112 -14.60 6.39 -20.58
CA ASP A 112 -13.97 6.09 -21.85
C ASP A 112 -14.03 7.31 -22.79
N LEU A 113 -13.41 7.22 -23.95
CA LEU A 113 -13.31 8.29 -24.95
C LEU A 113 -14.61 8.50 -25.75
N VAL A 114 -15.64 7.68 -25.56
CA VAL A 114 -16.89 7.78 -26.32
C VAL A 114 -17.74 8.94 -25.81
N GLY A 115 -17.99 9.92 -26.65
CA GLY A 115 -18.79 11.09 -26.34
C GLY A 115 -18.01 12.39 -26.40
N SER A 116 -18.62 13.51 -26.00
CA SER A 116 -17.92 14.78 -25.92
C SER A 116 -17.21 14.92 -24.57
N GLN A 117 -16.10 15.66 -24.55
CA GLN A 117 -15.32 15.91 -23.33
C GLN A 117 -16.19 16.53 -22.21
N ALA A 118 -17.05 17.48 -22.55
CA ALA A 118 -17.97 18.10 -21.58
C ALA A 118 -18.94 17.08 -20.98
N TYR A 119 -19.50 16.20 -21.81
CA TYR A 119 -20.37 15.12 -21.38
C TYR A 119 -19.64 14.13 -20.46
N ASN A 120 -18.45 13.68 -20.88
CA ASN A 120 -17.62 12.74 -20.14
C ASN A 120 -17.17 13.28 -18.79
N ARG A 121 -16.83 14.57 -18.72
CA ARG A 121 -16.54 15.23 -17.44
C ARG A 121 -17.76 15.23 -16.51
N GLY A 122 -18.95 15.52 -17.04
CA GLY A 122 -20.20 15.47 -16.28
C GLY A 122 -20.56 14.04 -15.84
N LEU A 123 -20.39 13.05 -16.70
CA LEU A 123 -20.65 11.64 -16.38
C LEU A 123 -19.69 11.11 -15.31
N GLY A 124 -18.39 11.41 -15.44
CA GLY A 124 -17.40 11.04 -14.43
C GLY A 124 -17.70 11.65 -13.06
N LEU A 125 -18.14 12.92 -13.02
CA LEU A 125 -18.56 13.56 -11.77
C LEU A 125 -19.78 12.88 -11.14
N ARG A 126 -20.80 12.56 -11.93
CA ARG A 126 -21.99 11.85 -11.42
C ARG A 126 -21.62 10.46 -10.86
N ARG A 127 -20.68 9.74 -11.49
CA ARG A 127 -20.14 8.46 -10.99
C ARG A 127 -19.44 8.65 -9.63
N ALA A 128 -18.54 9.60 -9.53
CA ALA A 128 -17.85 9.92 -8.26
C ALA A 128 -18.84 10.28 -7.16
N GLN A 129 -19.86 11.09 -7.47
CA GLN A 129 -20.95 11.41 -6.53
C GLN A 129 -21.77 10.18 -6.12
N ALA A 130 -22.01 9.23 -7.03
CA ALA A 130 -22.71 7.99 -6.69
C ALA A 130 -21.90 7.15 -5.69
N VAL A 131 -20.57 7.05 -5.89
CA VAL A 131 -19.66 6.39 -4.94
C VAL A 131 -19.70 7.07 -3.57
N VAL A 132 -19.59 8.39 -3.53
CA VAL A 132 -19.64 9.15 -2.26
C VAL A 132 -20.96 8.93 -1.53
N ARG A 133 -22.09 9.00 -2.24
CA ARG A 133 -23.39 8.71 -1.61
C ARG A 133 -23.46 7.32 -1.02
N PHE A 134 -22.88 6.33 -1.70
CA PHE A 134 -22.83 4.96 -1.20
C PHE A 134 -21.95 4.86 0.04
N LEU A 135 -20.72 5.40 0.03
CA LEU A 135 -19.82 5.38 1.18
C LEU A 135 -20.45 6.05 2.41
N VAL A 136 -21.12 7.19 2.21
CA VAL A 136 -21.85 7.88 3.30
C VAL A 136 -23.01 7.03 3.82
N ALA A 137 -23.76 6.36 2.94
CA ALA A 137 -24.82 5.43 3.34
C ALA A 137 -24.29 4.22 4.13
N GLN A 138 -23.01 3.82 3.90
CA GLN A 138 -22.32 2.80 4.69
C GLN A 138 -21.73 3.33 6.01
N GLY A 139 -21.98 4.58 6.37
CA GLY A 139 -21.56 5.18 7.63
C GLY A 139 -20.22 5.90 7.61
N VAL A 140 -19.66 6.16 6.43
CA VAL A 140 -18.48 7.04 6.31
C VAL A 140 -18.90 8.49 6.50
N ASP A 141 -18.23 9.21 7.42
CA ASP A 141 -18.54 10.62 7.68
C ASP A 141 -18.21 11.47 6.45
N ARG A 142 -19.20 12.24 5.98
CA ARG A 142 -19.04 13.16 4.85
C ARG A 142 -17.98 14.23 5.10
N GLY A 143 -17.77 14.65 6.34
CA GLY A 143 -16.75 15.62 6.74
C GLY A 143 -15.32 15.17 6.42
N ARG A 144 -15.13 13.89 6.16
CA ARG A 144 -13.86 13.27 5.79
C ARG A 144 -13.59 13.29 4.28
N LEU A 145 -14.60 13.64 3.49
CA LEU A 145 -14.45 13.80 2.04
C LEU A 145 -13.76 15.13 1.75
N GLU A 146 -12.57 15.07 1.20
CA GLU A 146 -11.77 16.25 0.83
C GLU A 146 -12.13 16.79 -0.55
N ALA A 147 -12.31 15.90 -1.53
CA ALA A 147 -12.65 16.28 -2.88
C ALA A 147 -13.46 15.23 -3.63
N VAL A 148 -14.35 15.70 -4.49
CA VAL A 148 -15.01 14.90 -5.53
C VAL A 148 -14.74 15.57 -6.85
N ALA A 149 -14.04 14.92 -7.76
CA ALA A 149 -13.68 15.50 -9.03
C ALA A 149 -13.86 14.50 -10.19
N SER A 150 -13.83 15.01 -11.40
CA SER A 150 -13.87 14.20 -12.61
C SER A 150 -12.74 14.59 -13.54
N PHE A 151 -12.00 13.61 -13.99
CA PHE A 151 -11.02 13.73 -15.07
C PHE A 151 -11.67 13.41 -16.44
N GLY A 152 -12.92 12.93 -16.45
CA GLY A 152 -13.57 12.52 -17.69
C GLY A 152 -12.73 11.47 -18.42
N GLU A 153 -12.43 11.73 -19.68
CA GLU A 153 -11.67 10.87 -20.59
C GLU A 153 -10.16 11.16 -20.59
N THR A 154 -9.70 12.20 -19.86
CA THR A 154 -8.32 12.72 -20.00
C THR A 154 -7.23 11.81 -19.43
N GLN A 155 -7.59 10.85 -18.59
CA GLN A 155 -6.66 9.90 -17.97
C GLN A 155 -7.07 8.45 -18.19
N PRO A 156 -7.00 7.96 -19.44
CA PRO A 156 -7.34 6.58 -19.75
C PRO A 156 -6.27 5.61 -19.21
N LEU A 157 -6.68 4.44 -18.72
CA LEU A 157 -5.78 3.33 -18.45
C LEU A 157 -5.38 2.61 -19.75
N ILE A 158 -6.33 2.55 -20.69
CA ILE A 158 -6.13 1.98 -22.01
C ILE A 158 -6.50 3.04 -23.04
N VAL A 159 -5.53 3.41 -23.88
CA VAL A 159 -5.75 4.38 -24.95
C VAL A 159 -6.49 3.68 -26.09
N THR A 160 -7.76 4.00 -26.24
CA THR A 160 -8.62 3.50 -27.33
C THR A 160 -9.76 4.48 -27.57
N GLU A 161 -10.14 4.65 -28.82
CA GLU A 161 -11.29 5.48 -29.21
C GLU A 161 -12.64 4.79 -28.95
N GLY A 162 -12.64 3.47 -28.73
CA GLY A 162 -13.82 2.66 -28.48
C GLY A 162 -14.23 2.61 -27.01
N ARG A 163 -15.29 1.83 -26.78
CA ARG A 163 -15.76 1.56 -25.42
C ARG A 163 -14.74 0.71 -24.68
N GLU A 164 -14.22 1.21 -23.56
CA GLU A 164 -13.28 0.46 -22.73
C GLU A 164 -13.78 0.44 -21.27
N ARG A 165 -14.05 -0.77 -20.74
CA ARG A 165 -14.58 -0.94 -19.38
C ARG A 165 -13.61 -0.43 -18.31
N ARG A 166 -12.30 -0.64 -18.50
CA ARG A 166 -11.27 -0.24 -17.52
C ARG A 166 -11.17 1.29 -17.40
N ASN A 167 -11.48 2.02 -18.47
CA ASN A 167 -11.50 3.48 -18.44
C ASN A 167 -12.73 4.03 -17.70
N ARG A 168 -13.85 3.30 -17.72
CA ARG A 168 -15.09 3.66 -17.00
C ARG A 168 -14.99 3.28 -15.54
N ARG A 169 -14.28 4.06 -14.77
CA ARG A 169 -13.99 3.78 -13.36
C ARG A 169 -14.17 4.99 -12.46
N THR A 170 -14.27 4.74 -11.18
CA THR A 170 -13.96 5.71 -10.13
C THR A 170 -12.81 5.20 -9.29
N VAL A 171 -12.01 6.12 -8.79
CA VAL A 171 -10.87 5.83 -7.93
C VAL A 171 -11.08 6.55 -6.61
N THR A 172 -10.96 5.81 -5.51
CA THR A 172 -10.96 6.35 -4.14
C THR A 172 -9.52 6.42 -3.65
N GLU A 173 -9.07 7.58 -3.23
CA GLU A 173 -7.71 7.81 -2.72
C GLU A 173 -7.76 8.31 -1.28
N VAL A 174 -6.91 7.76 -0.44
CA VAL A 174 -6.63 8.33 0.88
C VAL A 174 -5.68 9.51 0.70
N SER A 175 -6.07 10.70 1.20
CA SER A 175 -5.41 11.97 0.86
C SER A 175 -4.81 12.71 2.04
N GLY A 176 -5.05 12.29 3.27
CA GLY A 176 -4.51 12.99 4.42
C GLY A 176 -5.27 12.75 5.71
N PHE A 177 -4.99 13.62 6.68
CA PHE A 177 -5.60 13.59 8.00
C PHE A 177 -6.59 14.74 8.19
N VAL A 178 -7.48 14.53 9.14
CA VAL A 178 -8.33 15.60 9.66
C VAL A 178 -7.43 16.57 10.43
N GLU A 179 -7.15 17.74 9.86
CA GLU A 179 -6.23 18.75 10.39
C GLU A 179 -6.57 19.33 11.78
N ARG A 180 -7.70 18.98 12.36
CA ARG A 180 -8.13 19.47 13.65
C ARG A 180 -8.00 18.41 14.73
N HIS A 181 -6.75 18.13 15.12
CA HIS A 181 -6.48 17.84 16.50
C HIS A 181 -5.24 18.62 16.91
N PRO A 182 -5.42 19.67 17.74
CA PRO A 182 -4.28 20.23 18.44
C PRO A 182 -3.63 19.06 19.18
N THR A 183 -2.35 19.04 19.18
CA THR A 183 -1.34 18.27 19.89
C THR A 183 -1.68 17.76 21.31
N LEU A 184 -2.89 17.38 21.55
CA LEU A 184 -3.21 16.49 22.63
C LEU A 184 -2.80 15.12 22.12
N LEU A 185 -1.87 14.48 22.79
CA LEU A 185 -1.63 13.06 22.82
C LEU A 185 -2.94 12.35 23.23
N ASN A 186 -3.94 12.51 22.40
CA ASN A 186 -5.25 11.92 22.57
C ASN A 186 -5.11 10.45 22.30
N GLY A 187 -5.89 9.66 23.04
CA GLY A 187 -6.01 8.24 22.87
C GLY A 187 -6.17 7.78 21.42
N LYS A 188 -6.61 8.62 20.48
CA LYS A 188 -6.68 8.33 19.05
C LYS A 188 -5.32 8.13 18.39
N TYR A 189 -4.31 8.94 18.72
CA TYR A 189 -2.96 8.73 18.20
C TYR A 189 -2.33 7.46 18.80
N ALA A 190 -2.52 7.26 20.09
CA ALA A 190 -2.12 6.03 20.77
C ALA A 190 -2.84 4.81 20.21
N GLU A 191 -4.12 4.93 19.83
CA GLU A 191 -4.91 3.87 19.20
C GLU A 191 -4.40 3.54 17.79
N VAL A 192 -3.97 4.53 17.00
CA VAL A 192 -3.36 4.31 15.68
C VAL A 192 -2.03 3.57 15.84
N ILE A 193 -1.15 4.02 16.74
CA ILE A 193 0.13 3.37 17.02
C ILE A 193 -0.11 1.94 17.54
N PHE A 194 -1.08 1.75 18.42
CA PHE A 194 -1.41 0.43 18.95
C PHE A 194 -1.91 -0.52 17.86
N ARG A 195 -2.75 -0.05 16.95
CA ARG A 195 -3.20 -0.84 15.78
C ARG A 195 -2.04 -1.26 14.90
N GLU A 196 -1.12 -0.34 14.59
CA GLU A 196 0.07 -0.63 13.80
C GLU A 196 0.97 -1.65 14.51
N TYR A 197 1.16 -1.49 15.81
CA TYR A 197 1.91 -2.43 16.63
C TYR A 197 1.27 -3.83 16.62
N VAL A 198 -0.04 -3.93 16.83
CA VAL A 198 -0.77 -5.20 16.82
C VAL A 198 -0.76 -5.84 15.43
N ALA A 199 -0.92 -5.06 14.36
CA ALA A 199 -0.86 -5.57 12.99
C ALA A 199 0.53 -6.10 12.65
N GLY A 200 1.60 -5.40 13.07
CA GLY A 200 2.99 -5.87 12.91
C GLY A 200 3.30 -7.13 13.74
N ALA A 201 2.73 -7.23 14.94
CA ALA A 201 2.93 -8.39 15.82
C ALA A 201 2.15 -9.64 15.39
N THR A 202 1.07 -9.48 14.62
CA THR A 202 0.22 -10.58 14.14
C THR A 202 0.56 -11.03 12.71
N ALA A 203 1.67 -10.56 12.15
CA ALA A 203 2.14 -11.00 10.83
C ALA A 203 2.20 -12.54 10.77
N PRO A 204 1.69 -13.17 9.70
CA PRO A 204 1.61 -14.61 9.62
C PRO A 204 3.02 -15.21 9.64
N ARG A 205 3.30 -15.98 10.67
CA ARG A 205 4.53 -16.73 10.80
C ARG A 205 4.61 -17.71 9.61
N ARG A 206 5.37 -17.37 8.58
CA ARG A 206 5.74 -18.32 7.55
C ARG A 206 6.69 -19.34 8.19
N VAL A 207 6.14 -20.41 8.73
CA VAL A 207 6.93 -21.59 9.05
C VAL A 207 7.41 -22.12 7.72
N GLY A 208 8.65 -21.84 7.38
CA GLY A 208 9.32 -22.48 6.26
C GLY A 208 9.26 -23.97 6.48
N ALA A 209 8.53 -24.70 5.64
CA ALA A 209 8.59 -26.15 5.60
C ALA A 209 9.99 -26.52 5.15
N THR A 210 10.87 -26.78 6.11
CA THR A 210 12.13 -27.46 5.85
C THR A 210 11.77 -28.89 5.50
N THR A 211 11.66 -29.20 4.23
CA THR A 211 11.67 -30.57 3.73
C THR A 211 13.03 -31.17 4.08
N ILE A 212 13.09 -31.92 5.16
CA ILE A 212 14.20 -32.81 5.43
C ILE A 212 14.04 -33.94 4.42
N GLY A 213 14.74 -33.83 3.29
CA GLY A 213 14.91 -34.93 2.35
C GLY A 213 15.78 -35.98 3.00
N GLY A 214 15.17 -37.05 3.52
CA GLY A 214 15.86 -38.26 3.84
C GLY A 214 16.25 -38.93 2.53
N SER A 215 17.56 -39.10 2.32
CA SER A 215 18.10 -40.01 1.33
C SER A 215 18.27 -41.35 1.97
N GLU A 216 17.56 -42.37 1.53
CA GLU A 216 18.00 -43.75 1.55
C GLU A 216 18.88 -44.03 0.33
#